data_2fb845c80c64ac2716d6ff7d754ad59a
#
_entry.id   2fb845c80c64ac2716d6ff7d754ad59a
#
_cell.length_a   1.000
_cell.length_b   1.000
_cell.length_c   1.000
_cell.angle_alpha   90.00
_cell.angle_beta   90.00
_cell.angle_gamma   90.00
#
_symmetry.space_group_name_H-M   'P 1'
#
loop_
_entity.id
_entity.type
_entity.pdbx_description
1 polymer ?
#
loop_
_entity_poly.entity_id
_entity_poly.type
_entity_poly.pdbx_seq_one_letter_code
_entity_poly.pdbx_strand_id
1 'polypeptide(L)'
;MAYLHGAYGEILASKTTSAKQADAVLAYIGTAPVNLIRGYAEKELVNMPLKIQNMGEVQANLGYATDWDSFTLCEAFAEHFDNTVENVGPIYVVNVLDPDTHRDTEKTTKTLTFKNNRAEFESSDIILDTFAIADMAEGVDYTLSYNYAKGAVVVQLLKTPTASDVSCTYNTVDASAVLPADIIGQQTEDGEYTGLSSMALLYTNFNAVLNTLAAPGWSHYPEVYRAMVSTVQKLNGHWDGFAHADIPLADDEGNKIDTKAKADKWAEDHGYNSERSKIYWPQIKDGSGRAFHLSTVGAATMLRVDLSHDGIPFESPSNKEIMATAQYFGEGSKSKGFDQQAANALNERGITTACFWDGKWVLWGPHTAAFKYNGDMDARAIFDVNIRMLEHITNSFQLDHGTEIDSPMTPQDKDTILNFEKQKLDTLYGIGALIGTPTVEFLESQNLSLIHISE
;
A
#
# COMPACT_ATOMS: atom_id res chain seq x y z
N MET A 1 -45.52 38.66 23.48
CA MET A 1 -44.13 38.64 24.03
C MET A 1 -44.26 38.70 25.54
N ALA A 2 -43.75 37.72 26.27
CA ALA A 2 -43.72 37.76 27.73
C ALA A 2 -42.67 38.79 28.17
N TYR A 3 -43.00 39.62 29.17
CA TYR A 3 -42.07 40.54 29.77
C TYR A 3 -41.06 39.76 30.60
N LEU A 4 -39.78 39.82 30.22
CA LEU A 4 -38.66 39.15 30.87
C LEU A 4 -37.83 40.19 31.63
N HIS A 5 -37.77 40.05 32.97
CA HIS A 5 -36.93 40.90 33.82
C HIS A 5 -35.95 40.02 34.61
N GLY A 6 -34.70 40.05 34.22
CA GLY A 6 -33.63 39.23 34.83
C GLY A 6 -32.49 38.89 33.86
N ALA A 7 -31.48 38.18 34.33
CA ALA A 7 -30.41 37.59 33.50
C ALA A 7 -30.85 36.21 33.08
N TYR A 8 -30.87 35.94 31.79
CA TYR A 8 -31.27 34.65 31.20
C TYR A 8 -30.09 34.08 30.45
N GLY A 9 -29.76 32.83 30.78
CA GLY A 9 -28.76 32.06 30.03
C GLY A 9 -29.47 31.19 29.02
N GLU A 10 -28.99 31.18 27.78
CA GLU A 10 -29.41 30.29 26.72
C GLU A 10 -28.27 29.28 26.49
N ILE A 11 -28.56 27.99 26.55
CA ILE A 11 -27.60 26.95 26.18
C ILE A 11 -27.71 26.80 24.68
N LEU A 12 -26.79 27.46 23.97
CA LEU A 12 -26.60 27.21 22.54
C LEU A 12 -25.91 25.87 22.37
N ALA A 13 -26.41 25.05 21.44
CA ALA A 13 -25.73 23.84 21.05
C ALA A 13 -24.35 24.21 20.51
N SER A 14 -23.28 23.82 21.21
CA SER A 14 -21.94 23.90 20.66
C SER A 14 -21.90 23.09 19.37
N LYS A 15 -21.60 23.72 18.25
CA LYS A 15 -21.13 23.00 17.09
C LYS A 15 -19.74 22.47 17.45
N THR A 16 -19.69 21.34 18.08
CA THR A 16 -18.45 20.53 18.11
C THR A 16 -18.29 19.96 16.71
N THR A 17 -17.56 20.67 15.87
CA THR A 17 -16.91 20.05 14.72
C THR A 17 -15.90 19.08 15.32
N SER A 18 -16.15 17.79 15.22
CA SER A 18 -15.11 16.80 15.51
C SER A 18 -13.94 17.09 14.57
N ALA A 19 -12.73 17.21 15.13
CA ALA A 19 -11.54 17.32 14.32
C ALA A 19 -11.51 16.13 13.33
N LYS A 20 -11.29 16.41 12.05
CA LYS A 20 -11.00 15.36 11.08
C LYS A 20 -9.59 14.89 11.35
N GLN A 21 -9.46 13.67 11.78
CA GLN A 21 -8.18 13.01 11.97
C GLN A 21 -7.77 12.39 10.63
N ALA A 22 -6.48 12.46 10.28
CA ALA A 22 -5.98 11.76 9.12
C ALA A 22 -6.14 10.25 9.36
N ASP A 23 -6.88 9.57 8.50
CA ASP A 23 -7.05 8.12 8.57
C ASP A 23 -5.73 7.40 8.29
N ALA A 24 -5.54 6.18 8.82
CA ALA A 24 -4.40 5.34 8.47
C ALA A 24 -4.63 4.73 7.08
N VAL A 25 -4.15 5.41 6.03
CA VAL A 25 -4.33 5.04 4.62
C VAL A 25 -3.06 4.39 4.08
N LEU A 26 -3.14 3.09 3.80
CA LEU A 26 -2.08 2.33 3.15
C LEU A 26 -2.46 2.04 1.70
N ALA A 27 -1.57 2.37 0.77
CA ALA A 27 -1.73 2.05 -0.65
C ALA A 27 -0.63 1.10 -1.14
N TYR A 28 -1.01 0.23 -2.08
CA TYR A 28 -0.11 -0.64 -2.82
C TYR A 28 -0.19 -0.36 -4.31
N ILE A 29 0.94 -0.51 -5.00
CA ILE A 29 1.00 -0.50 -6.46
C ILE A 29 1.73 -1.74 -6.96
N GLY A 30 1.26 -2.29 -8.07
CA GLY A 30 1.84 -3.50 -8.67
C GLY A 30 0.93 -4.11 -9.72
N THR A 31 1.02 -5.42 -9.89
CA THR A 31 0.26 -6.19 -10.87
C THR A 31 -0.79 -7.07 -10.18
N ALA A 32 -1.99 -7.11 -10.74
CA ALA A 32 -3.09 -7.99 -10.31
C ALA A 32 -3.69 -8.75 -11.49
N PRO A 33 -4.22 -9.97 -11.29
CA PRO A 33 -4.76 -10.78 -12.38
C PRO A 33 -6.17 -10.32 -12.82
N VAL A 34 -6.29 -9.05 -13.26
CA VAL A 34 -7.54 -8.49 -13.77
C VAL A 34 -8.01 -9.15 -15.06
N ASN A 35 -7.13 -9.87 -15.76
CA ASN A 35 -7.44 -10.76 -16.87
C ASN A 35 -8.44 -11.90 -16.49
N LEU A 36 -8.54 -12.22 -15.20
CA LEU A 36 -9.51 -13.18 -14.67
C LEU A 36 -10.88 -12.56 -14.36
N ILE A 37 -11.03 -11.26 -14.58
CA ILE A 37 -12.30 -10.55 -14.36
C ILE A 37 -13.03 -10.43 -15.69
N ARG A 38 -14.28 -10.88 -15.72
CA ARG A 38 -15.14 -10.73 -16.89
C ARG A 38 -15.54 -9.27 -17.08
N GLY A 39 -15.38 -8.75 -18.29
CA GLY A 39 -15.65 -7.35 -18.63
C GLY A 39 -14.67 -6.37 -17.96
N TYR A 40 -13.41 -6.77 -17.77
CA TYR A 40 -12.39 -5.94 -17.11
C TYR A 40 -12.20 -4.57 -17.79
N ALA A 41 -12.27 -4.53 -19.12
CA ALA A 41 -12.06 -3.32 -19.91
C ALA A 41 -13.12 -2.22 -19.64
N GLU A 42 -14.30 -2.60 -19.18
CA GLU A 42 -15.42 -1.70 -18.88
C GLU A 42 -15.42 -1.22 -17.40
N LYS A 43 -14.51 -1.75 -16.58
CA LYS A 43 -14.51 -1.56 -15.11
C LYS A 43 -13.43 -0.62 -14.59
N GLU A 44 -12.63 -0.03 -15.47
CA GLU A 44 -11.52 0.89 -15.09
C GLU A 44 -10.62 0.30 -14.00
N LEU A 45 -10.14 -0.94 -14.20
CA LEU A 45 -9.33 -1.67 -13.21
C LEU A 45 -7.83 -1.44 -13.35
N VAL A 46 -7.40 -0.65 -14.33
CA VAL A 46 -5.98 -0.37 -14.62
C VAL A 46 -5.69 1.09 -14.33
N ASN A 47 -4.59 1.35 -13.63
CA ASN A 47 -4.14 2.69 -13.24
C ASN A 47 -5.18 3.53 -12.45
N MET A 48 -6.14 2.87 -11.82
CA MET A 48 -7.17 3.50 -11.01
C MET A 48 -7.08 2.98 -9.56
N PRO A 49 -7.02 3.86 -8.56
CA PRO A 49 -7.05 3.43 -7.17
C PRO A 49 -8.38 2.76 -6.82
N LEU A 50 -8.30 1.59 -6.21
CA LEU A 50 -9.45 0.84 -5.71
C LEU A 50 -9.32 0.64 -4.19
N LYS A 51 -10.41 0.80 -3.46
CA LYS A 51 -10.48 0.51 -2.02
C LYS A 51 -10.95 -0.93 -1.84
N ILE A 52 -10.16 -1.74 -1.13
CA ILE A 52 -10.39 -3.17 -0.91
C ILE A 52 -10.47 -3.46 0.59
N GLN A 53 -11.51 -4.17 1.00
CA GLN A 53 -11.80 -4.45 2.40
C GLN A 53 -11.65 -5.93 2.79
N ASN A 54 -11.73 -6.84 1.80
CA ASN A 54 -11.69 -8.28 2.05
C ASN A 54 -11.34 -9.07 0.78
N MET A 55 -11.01 -10.35 0.95
CA MET A 55 -10.64 -11.26 -0.15
C MET A 55 -11.77 -11.44 -1.19
N GLY A 56 -13.03 -11.34 -0.78
CA GLY A 56 -14.16 -11.41 -1.73
C GLY A 56 -14.17 -10.24 -2.71
N GLU A 57 -13.87 -9.03 -2.23
CA GLU A 57 -13.72 -7.84 -3.09
C GLU A 57 -12.49 -7.93 -3.99
N VAL A 58 -11.37 -8.51 -3.51
CA VAL A 58 -10.20 -8.82 -4.34
C VAL A 58 -10.62 -9.68 -5.53
N GLN A 59 -11.25 -10.83 -5.26
CA GLN A 59 -11.64 -11.78 -6.30
C GLN A 59 -12.67 -11.19 -7.28
N ALA A 60 -13.55 -10.31 -6.82
CA ALA A 60 -14.59 -9.69 -7.66
C ALA A 60 -14.07 -8.55 -8.55
N ASN A 61 -13.05 -7.81 -8.10
CA ASN A 61 -12.61 -6.58 -8.76
C ASN A 61 -11.21 -6.68 -9.39
N LEU A 62 -10.31 -7.49 -8.82
CA LEU A 62 -8.90 -7.54 -9.24
C LEU A 62 -8.44 -8.95 -9.63
N GLY A 63 -9.23 -9.97 -9.28
CA GLY A 63 -8.79 -11.36 -9.38
C GLY A 63 -7.78 -11.72 -8.28
N TYR A 64 -7.46 -13.01 -8.19
CA TYR A 64 -6.44 -13.52 -7.27
C TYR A 64 -5.73 -14.73 -7.89
N ALA A 65 -4.43 -14.77 -7.77
CA ALA A 65 -3.59 -15.89 -8.19
C ALA A 65 -2.51 -16.17 -7.13
N THR A 66 -1.98 -17.40 -7.13
CA THR A 66 -0.89 -17.82 -6.23
C THR A 66 0.50 -17.56 -6.83
N ASP A 67 0.57 -17.18 -8.09
CA ASP A 67 1.79 -16.72 -8.75
C ASP A 67 2.00 -15.22 -8.44
N TRP A 68 2.75 -14.96 -7.38
CA TRP A 68 3.00 -13.58 -6.92
C TRP A 68 4.17 -12.91 -7.65
N ASP A 69 4.98 -13.68 -8.37
CA ASP A 69 6.03 -13.12 -9.23
C ASP A 69 5.39 -12.39 -10.43
N SER A 70 4.32 -12.97 -11.00
CA SER A 70 3.54 -12.35 -12.07
C SER A 70 2.52 -11.31 -11.55
N PHE A 71 1.89 -11.58 -10.40
CA PHE A 71 0.80 -10.78 -9.84
C PHE A 71 1.11 -10.30 -8.42
N THR A 72 2.00 -9.30 -8.36
CA THR A 72 2.65 -8.87 -7.11
C THR A 72 1.68 -8.34 -6.05
N LEU A 73 0.53 -7.77 -6.43
CA LEU A 73 -0.51 -7.34 -5.47
C LEU A 73 -1.19 -8.51 -4.74
N CYS A 74 -1.14 -9.72 -5.30
CA CYS A 74 -1.72 -10.90 -4.63
C CYS A 74 -1.02 -11.25 -3.32
N GLU A 75 0.26 -10.92 -3.19
CA GLU A 75 1.00 -11.02 -1.93
C GLU A 75 0.40 -10.10 -0.86
N ALA A 76 0.14 -8.82 -1.21
CA ALA A 76 -0.48 -7.87 -0.30
C ALA A 76 -1.90 -8.32 0.12
N PHE A 77 -2.68 -8.85 -0.82
CA PHE A 77 -4.01 -9.39 -0.51
C PHE A 77 -3.94 -10.56 0.48
N ALA A 78 -2.95 -11.44 0.31
CA ALA A 78 -2.74 -12.56 1.24
C ALA A 78 -2.32 -12.06 2.63
N GLU A 79 -1.38 -11.11 2.71
CA GLU A 79 -0.93 -10.55 3.99
C GLU A 79 -2.07 -9.83 4.73
N HIS A 80 -2.95 -9.11 4.01
CA HIS A 80 -4.02 -8.34 4.63
C HIS A 80 -5.27 -9.16 4.96
N PHE A 81 -5.61 -10.18 4.17
CA PHE A 81 -6.92 -10.85 4.25
C PHE A 81 -6.84 -12.38 4.45
N ASP A 82 -5.62 -12.96 4.46
CA ASP A 82 -5.35 -14.37 4.78
C ASP A 82 -4.24 -14.50 5.83
N ASN A 83 -4.12 -13.53 6.72
CA ASN A 83 -3.10 -13.43 7.75
C ASN A 83 -3.49 -14.25 8.99
N THR A 84 -2.56 -15.09 9.48
CA THR A 84 -2.80 -15.93 10.66
C THR A 84 -2.65 -15.19 11.99
N VAL A 85 -2.05 -14.00 11.99
CA VAL A 85 -1.95 -13.15 13.18
C VAL A 85 -3.19 -12.29 13.31
N GLU A 86 -3.46 -11.44 12.31
CA GLU A 86 -4.64 -10.57 12.28
C GLU A 86 -4.84 -9.99 10.87
N ASN A 87 -6.05 -10.09 10.35
CA ASN A 87 -6.43 -9.39 9.12
C ASN A 87 -6.59 -7.90 9.39
N VAL A 88 -6.12 -7.07 8.46
CA VAL A 88 -6.16 -5.60 8.58
C VAL A 88 -6.50 -4.92 7.26
N GLY A 89 -7.42 -3.97 7.32
CA GLY A 89 -7.85 -3.17 6.16
C GLY A 89 -8.75 -2.02 6.60
N PRO A 90 -9.26 -1.21 5.68
CA PRO A 90 -9.12 -1.34 4.23
C PRO A 90 -7.71 -0.99 3.72
N ILE A 91 -7.40 -1.48 2.52
CA ILE A 91 -6.21 -1.04 1.75
C ILE A 91 -6.65 -0.41 0.44
N TYR A 92 -5.79 0.42 -0.12
CA TYR A 92 -5.96 0.99 -1.45
C TYR A 92 -4.96 0.37 -2.41
N VAL A 93 -5.35 0.09 -3.63
CA VAL A 93 -4.48 -0.59 -4.58
C VAL A 93 -4.59 0.04 -5.97
N VAL A 94 -3.46 0.12 -6.66
CA VAL A 94 -3.38 0.49 -8.07
C VAL A 94 -2.76 -0.68 -8.83
N ASN A 95 -3.52 -1.26 -9.73
CA ASN A 95 -3.02 -2.27 -10.66
C ASN A 95 -2.56 -1.60 -11.95
N VAL A 96 -1.34 -1.91 -12.40
CA VAL A 96 -0.78 -1.40 -13.66
C VAL A 96 -0.82 -2.42 -14.81
N LEU A 97 -1.08 -3.69 -14.52
CA LEU A 97 -1.20 -4.71 -15.55
C LEU A 97 -2.49 -4.49 -16.36
N ASP A 98 -2.33 -4.22 -17.64
CA ASP A 98 -3.42 -4.05 -18.61
C ASP A 98 -3.43 -5.24 -19.58
N PRO A 99 -4.47 -6.08 -19.54
CA PRO A 99 -4.57 -7.23 -20.45
C PRO A 99 -4.67 -6.88 -21.94
N ASP A 100 -4.90 -5.62 -22.30
CA ASP A 100 -4.93 -5.20 -23.69
C ASP A 100 -3.54 -4.85 -24.23
N THR A 101 -2.65 -4.35 -23.38
CA THR A 101 -1.27 -3.98 -23.73
C THR A 101 -0.25 -5.04 -23.36
N HIS A 102 -0.40 -5.67 -22.16
CA HIS A 102 0.50 -6.68 -21.61
C HIS A 102 -0.03 -8.07 -21.91
N ARG A 103 -0.09 -8.46 -23.18
CA ARG A 103 -0.58 -9.77 -23.60
C ARG A 103 0.25 -10.37 -24.71
N ASP A 104 0.22 -11.70 -24.77
CA ASP A 104 0.75 -12.43 -25.91
C ASP A 104 -0.03 -12.11 -27.19
N THR A 105 0.70 -11.92 -28.28
CA THR A 105 0.10 -11.61 -29.58
C THR A 105 -0.60 -12.81 -30.21
N GLU A 106 -0.15 -14.03 -29.87
CA GLU A 106 -0.70 -15.28 -30.38
C GLU A 106 -1.73 -15.89 -29.43
N LYS A 107 -2.75 -16.51 -30.01
CA LYS A 107 -3.75 -17.23 -29.23
C LYS A 107 -3.24 -18.59 -28.83
N THR A 108 -3.39 -18.94 -27.57
CA THR A 108 -3.20 -20.28 -27.07
C THR A 108 -4.36 -21.16 -27.49
N THR A 109 -4.04 -22.38 -27.99
CA THR A 109 -5.05 -23.41 -28.33
C THR A 109 -4.91 -24.57 -27.35
N LYS A 110 -6.03 -24.99 -26.75
CA LYS A 110 -6.06 -26.10 -25.78
C LYS A 110 -7.20 -27.05 -26.06
N THR A 111 -6.96 -28.35 -25.92
CA THR A 111 -8.00 -29.36 -25.97
C THR A 111 -8.60 -29.56 -24.60
N LEU A 112 -9.91 -29.45 -24.49
CA LEU A 112 -10.70 -29.70 -23.28
C LEU A 112 -11.29 -31.09 -23.34
N THR A 113 -11.05 -31.90 -22.30
CA THR A 113 -11.68 -33.20 -22.12
C THR A 113 -12.81 -33.09 -21.10
N PHE A 114 -14.04 -33.30 -21.52
CA PHE A 114 -15.22 -33.15 -20.68
C PHE A 114 -15.54 -34.46 -19.94
N LYS A 115 -15.75 -34.33 -18.62
CA LYS A 115 -16.33 -35.38 -17.76
C LYS A 115 -17.60 -34.84 -17.11
N ASN A 116 -18.73 -35.51 -17.32
CA ASN A 116 -20.04 -35.02 -16.82
C ASN A 116 -20.34 -33.57 -17.26
N ASN A 117 -20.08 -33.25 -18.52
CA ASN A 117 -20.26 -31.94 -19.13
C ASN A 117 -19.38 -30.82 -18.50
N ARG A 118 -18.33 -31.16 -17.76
CA ARG A 118 -17.43 -30.21 -17.12
C ARG A 118 -15.98 -30.49 -17.49
N ALA A 119 -15.25 -29.44 -17.83
CA ALA A 119 -13.81 -29.45 -18.02
C ALA A 119 -13.18 -28.38 -17.11
N GLU A 120 -12.03 -28.67 -16.54
CA GLU A 120 -11.24 -27.73 -15.74
C GLU A 120 -9.78 -27.77 -16.20
N PHE A 121 -9.13 -26.63 -16.18
CA PHE A 121 -7.69 -26.53 -16.40
C PHE A 121 -7.11 -25.33 -15.63
N GLU A 122 -5.92 -25.50 -15.09
CA GLU A 122 -5.19 -24.45 -14.38
C GLU A 122 -4.62 -23.44 -15.38
N SER A 123 -4.83 -22.14 -15.10
CA SER A 123 -4.25 -21.00 -15.80
C SER A 123 -4.61 -19.73 -15.02
N SER A 124 -3.58 -18.94 -14.65
CA SER A 124 -3.74 -17.60 -14.05
C SER A 124 -3.52 -16.49 -15.05
N ASP A 125 -2.95 -16.80 -16.18
CA ASP A 125 -2.58 -15.90 -17.27
C ASP A 125 -3.68 -15.71 -18.33
N ILE A 126 -4.68 -16.59 -18.39
CA ILE A 126 -5.79 -16.51 -19.37
C ILE A 126 -6.55 -15.19 -19.26
N ILE A 127 -6.81 -14.56 -20.43
CA ILE A 127 -7.76 -13.44 -20.52
C ILE A 127 -9.15 -14.04 -20.77
N LEU A 128 -9.98 -14.13 -19.72
CA LEU A 128 -11.26 -14.84 -19.76
C LEU A 128 -12.21 -14.32 -20.83
N ASP A 129 -12.16 -13.04 -21.16
CA ASP A 129 -13.02 -12.43 -22.18
C ASP A 129 -12.65 -12.84 -23.63
N THR A 130 -11.46 -13.40 -23.81
CA THR A 130 -11.00 -13.88 -25.12
C THR A 130 -11.24 -15.37 -25.35
N PHE A 131 -11.72 -16.08 -24.30
CA PHE A 131 -11.97 -17.52 -24.40
C PHE A 131 -13.08 -17.85 -25.40
N ALA A 132 -12.83 -18.77 -26.29
CA ALA A 132 -13.80 -19.22 -27.27
C ALA A 132 -13.66 -20.72 -27.56
N ILE A 133 -14.79 -21.39 -27.80
CA ILE A 133 -14.88 -22.73 -28.34
C ILE A 133 -15.46 -22.62 -29.75
N ALA A 134 -14.82 -23.28 -30.74
CA ALA A 134 -15.28 -23.26 -32.10
C ALA A 134 -16.73 -23.82 -32.21
N ASP A 135 -17.57 -23.13 -32.97
CA ASP A 135 -18.97 -23.49 -33.24
C ASP A 135 -19.88 -23.55 -31.99
N MET A 136 -19.43 -22.97 -30.85
CA MET A 136 -20.22 -22.88 -29.60
C MET A 136 -20.32 -21.42 -29.12
N ALA A 137 -21.48 -21.07 -28.56
CA ALA A 137 -21.76 -19.75 -28.00
C ALA A 137 -21.81 -19.81 -26.46
N GLU A 138 -21.07 -18.94 -25.79
CA GLU A 138 -21.16 -18.79 -24.34
C GLU A 138 -22.57 -18.33 -23.92
N GLY A 139 -23.07 -18.87 -22.80
CA GLY A 139 -24.43 -18.63 -22.31
C GLY A 139 -25.52 -19.47 -22.99
N VAL A 140 -25.22 -20.11 -24.14
CA VAL A 140 -26.14 -20.97 -24.88
C VAL A 140 -25.69 -22.42 -24.88
N ASP A 141 -24.42 -22.67 -25.17
CA ASP A 141 -23.84 -24.00 -25.32
C ASP A 141 -22.93 -24.34 -24.13
N TYR A 142 -22.26 -23.34 -23.55
CA TYR A 142 -21.43 -23.51 -22.37
C TYR A 142 -21.47 -22.26 -21.48
N THR A 143 -21.00 -22.39 -20.24
CA THR A 143 -20.65 -21.28 -19.34
C THR A 143 -19.19 -21.37 -18.95
N LEU A 144 -18.57 -20.19 -18.73
CA LEU A 144 -17.19 -20.02 -18.31
C LEU A 144 -17.16 -19.37 -16.93
N SER A 145 -16.33 -19.90 -16.05
CA SER A 145 -16.07 -19.30 -14.72
C SER A 145 -14.65 -19.61 -14.25
N TYR A 146 -14.17 -18.89 -13.25
CA TYR A 146 -12.88 -19.12 -12.64
C TYR A 146 -13.03 -19.60 -11.19
N ASN A 147 -12.32 -20.67 -10.84
CA ASN A 147 -12.29 -21.19 -9.49
C ASN A 147 -10.99 -20.76 -8.79
N TYR A 148 -11.06 -19.71 -8.00
CA TYR A 148 -9.93 -19.14 -7.27
C TYR A 148 -9.27 -20.11 -6.28
N ALA A 149 -10.05 -21.01 -5.67
CA ALA A 149 -9.50 -22.00 -4.74
C ALA A 149 -8.59 -23.05 -5.42
N LYS A 150 -8.79 -23.25 -6.74
CA LYS A 150 -7.99 -24.21 -7.55
C LYS A 150 -7.06 -23.51 -8.54
N GLY A 151 -7.18 -22.20 -8.72
CA GLY A 151 -6.48 -21.50 -9.80
C GLY A 151 -6.88 -22.00 -11.19
N ALA A 152 -8.15 -22.38 -11.38
CA ALA A 152 -8.57 -23.11 -12.56
C ALA A 152 -9.75 -22.45 -13.29
N VAL A 153 -9.66 -22.45 -14.60
CA VAL A 153 -10.77 -22.14 -15.52
C VAL A 153 -11.73 -23.32 -15.53
N VAL A 154 -13.01 -23.03 -15.38
CA VAL A 154 -14.09 -24.03 -15.38
C VAL A 154 -15.00 -23.78 -16.56
N VAL A 155 -15.13 -24.76 -17.44
CA VAL A 155 -16.04 -24.77 -18.57
C VAL A 155 -17.14 -25.79 -18.30
N GLN A 156 -18.39 -25.33 -18.21
CA GLN A 156 -19.55 -26.18 -18.00
C GLN A 156 -20.41 -26.17 -19.28
N LEU A 157 -20.57 -27.32 -19.92
CA LEU A 157 -21.47 -27.45 -21.05
C LEU A 157 -22.94 -27.45 -20.59
N LEU A 158 -23.75 -26.67 -21.28
CA LEU A 158 -25.21 -26.59 -21.08
C LEU A 158 -25.95 -27.65 -21.94
N LYS A 159 -25.29 -28.15 -22.98
CA LYS A 159 -25.78 -29.22 -23.86
C LYS A 159 -24.76 -30.35 -23.92
N THR A 160 -25.22 -31.57 -24.11
CA THR A 160 -24.32 -32.72 -24.28
C THR A 160 -23.51 -32.55 -25.56
N PRO A 161 -22.17 -32.60 -25.50
CA PRO A 161 -21.36 -32.45 -26.71
C PRO A 161 -21.46 -33.68 -27.60
N THR A 162 -21.25 -33.47 -28.91
CA THR A 162 -21.14 -34.55 -29.88
C THR A 162 -19.79 -35.26 -29.84
N ALA A 163 -18.78 -34.65 -29.24
CA ALA A 163 -17.42 -35.20 -29.03
C ALA A 163 -16.98 -35.00 -27.57
N SER A 164 -16.16 -35.95 -27.07
CA SER A 164 -15.57 -35.88 -25.72
C SER A 164 -14.50 -34.82 -25.58
N ASP A 165 -13.81 -34.53 -26.69
CA ASP A 165 -12.70 -33.58 -26.74
C ASP A 165 -13.05 -32.42 -27.67
N VAL A 166 -12.93 -31.20 -27.15
CA VAL A 166 -13.28 -29.96 -27.84
C VAL A 166 -12.11 -28.99 -27.74
N SER A 167 -11.77 -28.33 -28.84
CA SER A 167 -10.70 -27.33 -28.87
C SER A 167 -11.23 -25.97 -28.45
N CYS A 168 -10.53 -25.29 -27.56
CA CYS A 168 -10.75 -23.88 -27.22
C CYS A 168 -9.53 -23.03 -27.58
N THR A 169 -9.75 -21.73 -27.72
CA THR A 169 -8.71 -20.73 -27.96
C THR A 169 -8.89 -19.55 -27.00
N TYR A 170 -7.80 -18.92 -26.56
CA TYR A 170 -7.80 -17.74 -25.72
C TYR A 170 -6.46 -17.00 -25.84
N ASN A 171 -6.41 -15.74 -25.42
CA ASN A 171 -5.16 -15.01 -25.23
C ASN A 171 -4.71 -15.12 -23.76
N THR A 172 -3.43 -14.89 -23.53
CA THR A 172 -2.81 -14.86 -22.20
C THR A 172 -2.17 -13.50 -21.96
N VAL A 173 -2.14 -13.07 -20.70
CA VAL A 173 -1.33 -11.92 -20.30
C VAL A 173 0.14 -12.33 -20.19
N ASP A 174 1.02 -11.42 -20.55
CA ASP A 174 2.45 -11.49 -20.29
C ASP A 174 2.80 -10.48 -19.17
N ALA A 175 2.80 -10.93 -17.93
CA ALA A 175 3.12 -10.06 -16.80
C ALA A 175 4.58 -9.56 -16.85
N SER A 176 5.48 -10.26 -17.56
CA SER A 176 6.88 -9.82 -17.72
C SER A 176 7.02 -8.63 -18.68
N ALA A 177 5.98 -8.30 -19.43
CA ALA A 177 5.93 -7.10 -20.26
C ALA A 177 5.70 -5.81 -19.43
N VAL A 178 5.25 -5.93 -18.18
CA VAL A 178 5.17 -4.80 -17.25
C VAL A 178 6.57 -4.41 -16.83
N LEU A 179 6.91 -3.14 -16.96
CA LEU A 179 8.25 -2.60 -16.68
C LEU A 179 8.21 -1.64 -15.46
N PRO A 180 9.36 -1.34 -14.83
CA PRO A 180 9.46 -0.32 -13.79
C PRO A 180 8.86 1.04 -14.21
N ALA A 181 8.92 1.37 -15.49
CA ALA A 181 8.31 2.59 -16.05
C ALA A 181 6.78 2.61 -15.91
N ASP A 182 6.10 1.46 -16.00
CA ASP A 182 4.65 1.36 -15.84
C ASP A 182 4.24 1.55 -14.37
N ILE A 183 5.08 1.06 -13.44
CA ILE A 183 4.89 1.31 -12.01
C ILE A 183 5.09 2.79 -11.67
N ILE A 184 6.14 3.42 -12.21
CA ILE A 184 6.41 4.85 -12.00
C ILE A 184 5.27 5.68 -12.60
N GLY A 185 4.90 5.39 -13.83
CA GLY A 185 3.85 6.08 -14.54
C GLY A 185 4.07 7.58 -14.69
N GLN A 186 3.04 8.28 -15.12
CA GLN A 186 3.06 9.73 -15.30
C GLN A 186 1.63 10.29 -15.38
N GLN A 187 1.50 11.60 -15.29
CA GLN A 187 0.31 12.28 -15.75
C GLN A 187 0.48 12.60 -17.23
N THR A 188 -0.47 12.15 -18.06
CA THR A 188 -0.45 12.41 -19.49
C THR A 188 -0.85 13.85 -19.81
N GLU A 189 -0.58 14.31 -21.05
CA GLU A 189 -1.02 15.63 -21.51
C GLU A 189 -2.55 15.79 -21.53
N ASP A 190 -3.27 14.69 -21.71
CA ASP A 190 -4.74 14.63 -21.67
C ASP A 190 -5.30 14.61 -20.22
N GLY A 191 -4.42 14.58 -19.22
CA GLY A 191 -4.77 14.60 -17.79
C GLY A 191 -5.05 13.24 -17.18
N GLU A 192 -4.76 12.14 -17.86
CA GLU A 192 -4.83 10.80 -17.31
C GLU A 192 -3.63 10.52 -16.39
N TYR A 193 -3.87 9.73 -15.35
CA TYR A 193 -2.84 9.32 -14.41
C TYR A 193 -2.50 7.84 -14.61
N THR A 194 -1.21 7.50 -14.63
CA THR A 194 -0.74 6.12 -14.71
C THR A 194 0.28 5.82 -13.60
N GLY A 195 0.40 4.57 -13.20
CA GLY A 195 1.36 4.14 -12.20
C GLY A 195 1.22 4.90 -10.87
N LEU A 196 2.34 5.27 -10.25
CA LEU A 196 2.38 6.02 -9.00
C LEU A 196 1.68 7.37 -9.05
N SER A 197 1.59 8.01 -10.24
CA SER A 197 0.88 9.28 -10.34
C SER A 197 -0.61 9.15 -10.04
N SER A 198 -1.20 7.96 -10.22
CA SER A 198 -2.59 7.66 -9.86
C SER A 198 -2.89 7.81 -8.36
N MET A 199 -1.87 7.81 -7.49
CA MET A 199 -2.05 8.05 -6.06
C MET A 199 -2.67 9.43 -5.78
N ALA A 200 -2.51 10.40 -6.69
CA ALA A 200 -3.17 11.71 -6.62
C ALA A 200 -4.71 11.63 -6.61
N LEU A 201 -5.27 10.54 -7.14
CA LEU A 201 -6.71 10.32 -7.20
C LEU A 201 -7.30 9.78 -5.88
N LEU A 202 -6.50 9.37 -4.91
CA LEU A 202 -6.98 8.86 -3.63
C LEU A 202 -7.85 9.89 -2.89
N TYR A 203 -7.41 11.13 -2.87
CA TYR A 203 -8.16 12.18 -2.17
C TYR A 203 -9.48 12.52 -2.89
N THR A 204 -9.46 12.67 -4.20
CA THR A 204 -10.65 13.01 -4.98
C THR A 204 -11.70 11.89 -5.01
N ASN A 205 -11.25 10.62 -5.09
CA ASN A 205 -12.17 9.49 -5.23
C ASN A 205 -12.68 8.96 -3.88
N PHE A 206 -11.86 9.06 -2.82
CA PHE A 206 -12.16 8.42 -1.53
C PHE A 206 -12.08 9.38 -0.34
N ASN A 207 -11.71 10.64 -0.55
CA ASN A 207 -11.37 11.59 0.52
C ASN A 207 -10.30 11.01 1.48
N ALA A 208 -9.35 10.24 0.92
CA ALA A 208 -8.31 9.54 1.66
C ALA A 208 -6.95 10.18 1.38
N VAL A 209 -6.23 10.56 2.43
CA VAL A 209 -4.87 11.10 2.35
C VAL A 209 -3.89 9.94 2.51
N LEU A 210 -3.02 9.75 1.53
CA LEU A 210 -2.01 8.68 1.55
C LEU A 210 -1.03 8.86 2.72
N ASN A 211 -1.01 7.91 3.65
CA ASN A 211 -0.05 7.89 4.76
C ASN A 211 1.15 6.98 4.46
N THR A 212 0.89 5.81 3.88
CA THR A 212 1.94 4.83 3.61
C THR A 212 1.76 4.20 2.23
N LEU A 213 2.89 3.89 1.58
CA LEU A 213 2.96 3.37 0.21
C LEU A 213 3.93 2.20 0.14
N ALA A 214 3.52 1.11 -0.52
CA ALA A 214 4.38 -0.04 -0.79
C ALA A 214 4.20 -0.56 -2.23
N ALA A 215 5.25 -1.18 -2.77
CA ALA A 215 5.27 -1.75 -4.11
C ALA A 215 5.98 -3.11 -4.08
N PRO A 216 5.32 -4.19 -3.57
CA PRO A 216 5.92 -5.51 -3.48
C PRO A 216 6.37 -6.01 -4.85
N GLY A 217 7.57 -6.59 -4.92
CA GLY A 217 8.16 -7.06 -6.17
C GLY A 217 8.71 -5.95 -7.08
N TRP A 218 8.50 -4.66 -6.75
CA TRP A 218 8.94 -3.52 -7.57
C TRP A 218 9.82 -2.52 -6.84
N SER A 219 9.68 -2.41 -5.52
CA SER A 219 10.38 -1.40 -4.71
C SER A 219 11.90 -1.59 -4.66
N HIS A 220 12.41 -2.74 -5.10
CA HIS A 220 13.84 -3.02 -5.20
C HIS A 220 14.51 -2.44 -6.48
N TYR A 221 13.72 -1.94 -7.44
CA TYR A 221 14.26 -1.15 -8.55
C TYR A 221 14.55 0.28 -8.07
N PRO A 222 15.82 0.78 -8.16
CA PRO A 222 16.18 2.07 -7.58
C PRO A 222 15.38 3.26 -8.13
N GLU A 223 14.97 3.21 -9.41
CA GLU A 223 14.11 4.22 -10.03
C GLU A 223 12.69 4.20 -9.44
N VAL A 224 12.12 3.01 -9.18
CA VAL A 224 10.81 2.85 -8.53
C VAL A 224 10.89 3.36 -7.09
N TYR A 225 11.92 2.98 -6.33
CA TYR A 225 12.12 3.49 -4.98
C TYR A 225 12.16 5.01 -4.92
N ARG A 226 12.96 5.64 -5.81
CA ARG A 226 13.03 7.11 -5.87
C ARG A 226 11.69 7.74 -6.24
N ALA A 227 10.95 7.13 -7.16
CA ALA A 227 9.61 7.59 -7.52
C ALA A 227 8.62 7.46 -6.36
N MET A 228 8.65 6.34 -5.61
CA MET A 228 7.82 6.15 -4.40
C MET A 228 8.11 7.23 -3.35
N VAL A 229 9.40 7.47 -3.04
CA VAL A 229 9.81 8.51 -2.09
C VAL A 229 9.36 9.91 -2.57
N SER A 230 9.45 10.19 -3.87
CA SER A 230 8.96 11.45 -4.45
C SER A 230 7.44 11.57 -4.35
N THR A 231 6.71 10.49 -4.61
CA THR A 231 5.24 10.46 -4.55
C THR A 231 4.71 10.77 -3.15
N VAL A 232 5.34 10.22 -2.10
CA VAL A 232 4.92 10.47 -0.72
C VAL A 232 5.38 11.83 -0.19
N GLN A 233 6.14 12.62 -0.97
CA GLN A 233 6.50 13.98 -0.64
C GLN A 233 5.60 14.96 -1.38
N LYS A 234 4.77 15.69 -0.65
CA LYS A 234 3.89 16.71 -1.21
C LYS A 234 2.91 16.19 -2.27
N LEU A 235 2.35 15.00 -2.07
CA LEU A 235 1.28 14.48 -2.91
C LEU A 235 0.16 15.53 -3.03
N ASN A 236 -0.35 15.76 -4.24
CA ASN A 236 -1.29 16.84 -4.56
C ASN A 236 -0.79 18.25 -4.15
N GLY A 237 0.53 18.42 -4.02
CA GLY A 237 1.17 19.67 -3.66
C GLY A 237 1.31 19.94 -2.16
N HIS A 238 0.71 19.11 -1.27
CA HIS A 238 0.73 19.41 0.16
C HIS A 238 0.71 18.21 1.12
N TRP A 239 0.22 17.01 0.72
CA TRP A 239 0.18 15.84 1.60
C TRP A 239 1.54 15.15 1.70
N ASP A 240 1.92 14.75 2.89
CA ASP A 240 3.14 13.99 3.16
C ASP A 240 2.81 12.56 3.65
N GLY A 241 3.63 11.59 3.28
CA GLY A 241 3.50 10.19 3.65
C GLY A 241 4.82 9.45 3.67
N PHE A 242 4.78 8.12 3.82
CA PHE A 242 5.91 7.27 4.11
C PHE A 242 5.97 6.05 3.18
N ALA A 243 7.15 5.70 2.65
CA ALA A 243 7.34 4.60 1.70
C ALA A 243 7.98 3.36 2.34
N HIS A 244 7.57 2.17 1.88
CA HIS A 244 8.13 0.88 2.25
C HIS A 244 8.81 0.25 1.05
N ALA A 245 10.09 -0.16 1.18
CA ALA A 245 10.85 -0.73 0.09
C ALA A 245 11.70 -1.92 0.52
N ASP A 246 11.98 -2.85 -0.39
CA ASP A 246 12.77 -4.03 -0.15
C ASP A 246 14.18 -3.90 -0.74
N ILE A 247 15.14 -4.53 -0.07
CA ILE A 247 16.42 -4.88 -0.65
C ILE A 247 16.24 -6.25 -1.31
N PRO A 248 16.64 -6.43 -2.59
CA PRO A 248 16.42 -7.68 -3.32
C PRO A 248 17.27 -8.82 -2.74
N LEU A 249 16.88 -10.05 -3.06
CA LEU A 249 17.64 -11.26 -2.69
C LEU A 249 18.74 -11.62 -3.70
N ALA A 250 18.74 -10.96 -4.86
CA ALA A 250 19.80 -11.00 -5.87
C ALA A 250 19.87 -9.65 -6.58
N ASP A 251 21.04 -9.30 -7.10
CA ASP A 251 21.24 -8.13 -7.97
C ASP A 251 20.85 -8.46 -9.43
N ASP A 252 20.90 -7.45 -10.31
CA ASP A 252 20.56 -7.57 -11.73
C ASP A 252 21.46 -8.54 -12.51
N GLU A 253 22.64 -8.86 -11.97
CA GLU A 253 23.58 -9.85 -12.52
C GLU A 253 23.30 -11.28 -11.99
N GLY A 254 22.33 -11.44 -11.09
CA GLY A 254 21.98 -12.71 -10.45
C GLY A 254 22.88 -13.08 -9.28
N ASN A 255 23.74 -12.18 -8.79
CA ASN A 255 24.55 -12.43 -7.61
C ASN A 255 23.67 -12.35 -6.36
N LYS A 256 23.73 -13.37 -5.50
CA LYS A 256 22.89 -13.44 -4.31
C LYS A 256 23.26 -12.39 -3.27
N ILE A 257 22.25 -11.70 -2.76
CA ILE A 257 22.30 -10.80 -1.61
C ILE A 257 21.78 -11.58 -0.40
N ASP A 258 22.60 -12.52 0.08
CA ASP A 258 22.24 -13.51 1.10
C ASP A 258 22.98 -13.33 2.43
N THR A 259 23.68 -12.19 2.58
CA THR A 259 24.34 -11.79 3.84
C THR A 259 24.03 -10.35 4.19
N LYS A 260 24.07 -10.01 5.48
CA LYS A 260 23.86 -8.67 6.00
C LYS A 260 24.78 -7.62 5.36
N ALA A 261 26.05 -7.97 5.18
CA ALA A 261 27.04 -7.07 4.57
C ALA A 261 26.71 -6.77 3.10
N LYS A 262 26.18 -7.75 2.36
CA LYS A 262 25.76 -7.53 0.97
C LYS A 262 24.50 -6.68 0.91
N ALA A 263 23.53 -6.90 1.83
CA ALA A 263 22.30 -6.12 1.91
C ALA A 263 22.60 -4.64 2.25
N ASP A 264 23.45 -4.38 3.25
CA ASP A 264 23.89 -3.04 3.62
C ASP A 264 24.60 -2.34 2.45
N LYS A 265 25.57 -3.04 1.83
CA LYS A 265 26.29 -2.51 0.70
C LYS A 265 25.39 -2.20 -0.50
N TRP A 266 24.45 -3.09 -0.81
CA TRP A 266 23.51 -2.90 -1.90
C TRP A 266 22.63 -1.65 -1.66
N ALA A 267 22.08 -1.51 -0.46
CA ALA A 267 21.25 -0.35 -0.08
C ALA A 267 22.04 0.96 -0.16
N GLU A 268 23.32 0.95 0.27
CA GLU A 268 24.19 2.13 0.20
C GLU A 268 24.54 2.49 -1.26
N ASP A 269 24.94 1.51 -2.07
CA ASP A 269 25.31 1.70 -3.48
C ASP A 269 24.15 2.23 -4.32
N HIS A 270 22.88 1.91 -3.98
CA HIS A 270 21.69 2.30 -4.73
C HIS A 270 20.92 3.47 -4.11
N GLY A 271 21.41 4.02 -2.98
CA GLY A 271 20.86 5.24 -2.37
C GLY A 271 19.53 5.04 -1.63
N TYR A 272 19.31 3.87 -1.00
CA TYR A 272 18.15 3.60 -0.17
C TYR A 272 18.29 4.21 1.22
N ASN A 273 18.17 5.53 1.32
CA ASN A 273 18.51 6.31 2.52
C ASN A 273 17.55 7.47 2.80
N SER A 274 16.29 7.41 2.37
CA SER A 274 15.32 8.47 2.65
C SER A 274 14.82 8.41 4.09
N GLU A 275 14.68 9.56 4.74
CA GLU A 275 14.01 9.70 6.04
C GLU A 275 12.51 9.40 5.98
N ARG A 276 11.90 9.50 4.76
CA ARG A 276 10.49 9.20 4.50
C ARG A 276 10.30 7.78 3.99
N SER A 277 11.20 6.88 4.34
CA SER A 277 11.07 5.49 3.96
C SER A 277 11.63 4.54 5.01
N LYS A 278 11.18 3.31 4.91
CA LYS A 278 11.69 2.16 5.65
C LYS A 278 12.09 1.08 4.65
N ILE A 279 13.28 0.50 4.85
CA ILE A 279 13.80 -0.56 3.98
C ILE A 279 13.90 -1.87 4.73
N TYR A 280 13.68 -2.98 4.00
CA TYR A 280 13.49 -4.28 4.58
C TYR A 280 14.37 -5.34 3.92
N TRP A 281 14.87 -6.26 4.72
CA TRP A 281 15.60 -7.46 4.27
C TRP A 281 15.75 -8.47 5.40
N PRO A 282 15.74 -9.80 5.14
CA PRO A 282 15.36 -10.47 3.90
C PRO A 282 13.84 -10.62 3.78
N GLN A 283 13.38 -11.42 2.83
CA GLN A 283 12.01 -11.91 2.80
C GLN A 283 11.74 -12.88 3.96
N ILE A 284 10.48 -13.22 4.18
CA ILE A 284 10.05 -14.24 5.14
C ILE A 284 9.24 -15.33 4.45
N LYS A 285 9.08 -16.47 5.13
CA LYS A 285 8.12 -17.52 4.76
C LYS A 285 7.06 -17.69 5.83
N ASP A 286 5.82 -17.90 5.39
CA ASP A 286 4.70 -18.27 6.25
C ASP A 286 4.66 -19.77 6.56
N GLY A 287 3.62 -20.21 7.29
CA GLY A 287 3.41 -21.62 7.65
C GLY A 287 3.10 -22.53 6.45
N SER A 288 2.67 -21.98 5.31
CA SER A 288 2.42 -22.71 4.07
C SER A 288 3.65 -22.75 3.14
N GLY A 289 4.70 -22.04 3.49
CA GLY A 289 5.94 -21.95 2.72
C GLY A 289 5.94 -20.85 1.65
N ARG A 290 4.91 -20.01 1.58
CA ARG A 290 4.86 -18.85 0.69
C ARG A 290 5.90 -17.82 1.15
N ALA A 291 6.61 -17.22 0.20
CA ALA A 291 7.55 -16.14 0.49
C ALA A 291 6.85 -14.78 0.40
N PHE A 292 7.11 -13.92 1.36
CA PHE A 292 6.59 -12.55 1.42
C PHE A 292 7.74 -11.55 1.41
N HIS A 293 7.59 -10.48 0.65
CA HIS A 293 8.43 -9.29 0.81
C HIS A 293 8.19 -8.69 2.21
N LEU A 294 9.28 -8.39 2.89
CA LEU A 294 9.14 -7.90 4.27
C LEU A 294 8.57 -6.46 4.31
N SER A 295 8.63 -5.71 3.21
CA SER A 295 7.96 -4.41 3.07
C SER A 295 6.44 -4.55 3.15
N THR A 296 5.86 -5.58 2.50
CA THR A 296 4.41 -5.87 2.56
C THR A 296 3.98 -6.19 3.99
N VAL A 297 4.71 -7.09 4.65
CA VAL A 297 4.47 -7.48 6.05
C VAL A 297 4.66 -6.30 7.00
N GLY A 298 5.69 -5.48 6.76
CA GLY A 298 5.98 -4.28 7.55
C GLY A 298 4.91 -3.22 7.41
N ALA A 299 4.42 -2.96 6.21
CA ALA A 299 3.35 -2.01 5.93
C ALA A 299 2.02 -2.45 6.56
N ALA A 300 1.66 -3.74 6.44
CA ALA A 300 0.47 -4.29 7.09
C ALA A 300 0.57 -4.24 8.63
N THR A 301 1.74 -4.58 9.19
CA THR A 301 1.98 -4.47 10.63
C THR A 301 1.87 -3.03 11.11
N MET A 302 2.41 -2.08 10.36
CA MET A 302 2.31 -0.65 10.65
C MET A 302 0.86 -0.18 10.65
N LEU A 303 0.08 -0.51 9.62
CA LEU A 303 -1.35 -0.20 9.55
C LEU A 303 -2.12 -0.79 10.75
N ARG A 304 -1.85 -2.05 11.13
CA ARG A 304 -2.48 -2.70 12.28
C ARG A 304 -2.20 -1.96 13.58
N VAL A 305 -0.96 -1.54 13.80
CA VAL A 305 -0.56 -0.77 14.99
C VAL A 305 -1.25 0.59 14.99
N ASP A 306 -1.23 1.32 13.88
CA ASP A 306 -1.86 2.63 13.79
C ASP A 306 -3.37 2.55 14.06
N LEU A 307 -4.07 1.57 13.46
CA LEU A 307 -5.51 1.37 13.69
C LEU A 307 -5.83 0.99 15.14
N SER A 308 -4.91 0.33 15.86
CA SER A 308 -5.09 0.07 17.30
C SER A 308 -5.02 1.33 18.17
N HIS A 309 -4.59 2.44 17.58
CA HIS A 309 -4.47 3.76 18.16
C HIS A 309 -5.31 4.81 17.40
N ASP A 310 -6.45 4.42 16.86
CA ASP A 310 -7.37 5.30 16.12
C ASP A 310 -6.71 6.02 14.92
N GLY A 311 -5.74 5.36 14.28
CA GLY A 311 -4.99 5.90 13.14
C GLY A 311 -3.83 6.83 13.51
N ILE A 312 -3.51 6.98 14.79
CA ILE A 312 -2.39 7.83 15.25
C ILE A 312 -1.08 7.03 15.26
N PRO A 313 -0.06 7.42 14.49
CA PRO A 313 1.13 6.59 14.26
C PRO A 313 2.25 6.81 15.30
N PHE A 314 1.95 6.73 16.59
CA PHE A 314 2.93 7.01 17.65
C PHE A 314 3.58 5.75 18.25
N GLU A 315 3.07 4.57 17.94
CA GLU A 315 3.69 3.31 18.36
C GLU A 315 4.48 2.67 17.21
N SER A 316 5.68 2.16 17.51
CA SER A 316 6.52 1.51 16.51
C SER A 316 5.97 0.14 16.12
N PRO A 317 5.99 -0.22 14.82
CA PRO A 317 5.70 -1.58 14.36
C PRO A 317 6.81 -2.57 14.74
N SER A 318 7.95 -2.11 15.24
CA SER A 318 9.03 -2.97 15.71
C SER A 318 8.60 -3.77 16.94
N ASN A 319 9.07 -5.01 17.03
CA ASN A 319 8.69 -5.98 18.07
C ASN A 319 7.20 -6.37 18.07
N LYS A 320 6.51 -6.21 16.95
CA LYS A 320 5.15 -6.71 16.75
C LYS A 320 5.19 -8.05 16.03
N GLU A 321 4.27 -8.95 16.41
CA GLU A 321 4.16 -10.28 15.83
C GLU A 321 3.79 -10.20 14.34
N ILE A 322 4.43 -11.06 13.54
CA ILE A 322 4.23 -11.18 12.10
C ILE A 322 3.95 -12.63 11.70
N MET A 323 3.29 -12.82 10.57
CA MET A 323 2.99 -14.13 10.01
C MET A 323 4.25 -14.74 9.37
N ALA A 324 5.20 -15.17 10.17
CA ALA A 324 6.44 -15.77 9.69
C ALA A 324 6.75 -17.08 10.41
N THR A 325 7.43 -17.99 9.72
CA THR A 325 8.01 -19.21 10.26
C THR A 325 9.51 -19.29 10.03
N ALA A 326 10.03 -18.54 9.06
CA ALA A 326 11.44 -18.49 8.72
C ALA A 326 11.79 -17.19 7.99
N GLN A 327 13.05 -16.76 8.07
CA GLN A 327 13.66 -15.85 7.13
C GLN A 327 13.95 -16.56 5.81
N TYR A 328 13.80 -15.83 4.68
CA TYR A 328 14.03 -16.40 3.35
C TYR A 328 15.02 -15.53 2.54
N PHE A 329 16.08 -16.18 2.03
CA PHE A 329 17.22 -15.55 1.37
C PHE A 329 17.31 -15.91 -0.13
N GLY A 330 16.20 -16.31 -0.72
CA GLY A 330 16.16 -16.76 -2.09
C GLY A 330 16.48 -18.25 -2.26
N GLU A 331 16.09 -18.78 -3.41
CA GLU A 331 16.29 -20.18 -3.74
C GLU A 331 17.78 -20.53 -3.82
N GLY A 332 18.14 -21.67 -3.27
CA GLY A 332 19.52 -22.16 -3.23
C GLY A 332 20.49 -21.30 -2.41
N SER A 333 20.01 -20.38 -1.56
CA SER A 333 20.85 -19.73 -0.56
C SER A 333 21.29 -20.73 0.51
N LYS A 334 22.53 -20.53 1.01
CA LYS A 334 23.09 -21.30 2.13
C LYS A 334 22.80 -20.67 3.48
N SER A 335 22.26 -19.45 3.53
CA SER A 335 21.90 -18.80 4.78
C SER A 335 20.82 -19.60 5.51
N LYS A 336 20.98 -19.74 6.83
CA LYS A 336 20.05 -20.47 7.71
C LYS A 336 19.24 -19.54 8.59
N GLY A 337 19.30 -18.24 8.29
CA GLY A 337 18.75 -17.22 9.17
C GLY A 337 19.78 -16.70 10.16
N PHE A 338 19.35 -15.76 10.98
CA PHE A 338 20.18 -15.10 11.97
C PHE A 338 19.35 -14.73 13.22
N ASP A 339 20.04 -14.54 14.31
CA ASP A 339 19.48 -14.18 15.62
C ASP A 339 19.29 -12.67 15.80
N GLN A 340 18.79 -12.28 16.96
CA GLN A 340 18.56 -10.88 17.32
C GLN A 340 19.86 -10.02 17.27
N GLN A 341 21.01 -10.57 17.68
CA GLN A 341 22.26 -9.82 17.62
C GLN A 341 22.62 -9.47 16.18
N ALA A 342 22.40 -10.42 15.27
CA ALA A 342 22.61 -10.20 13.86
C ALA A 342 21.55 -9.25 13.25
N ALA A 343 20.31 -9.28 13.74
CA ALA A 343 19.25 -8.34 13.38
C ALA A 343 19.62 -6.90 13.79
N ASN A 344 20.17 -6.71 14.99
CA ASN A 344 20.62 -5.40 15.45
C ASN A 344 21.69 -4.78 14.52
N ALA A 345 22.57 -5.60 13.95
CA ALA A 345 23.58 -5.10 12.98
C ALA A 345 22.96 -4.55 11.70
N LEU A 346 21.78 -5.03 11.27
CA LEU A 346 21.00 -4.44 10.17
C LEU A 346 20.34 -3.14 10.62
N ASN A 347 19.79 -3.12 11.85
CA ASN A 347 19.14 -1.92 12.39
C ASN A 347 20.14 -0.76 12.58
N GLU A 348 21.41 -1.01 12.86
CA GLU A 348 22.48 0.01 12.87
C GLU A 348 22.64 0.74 11.53
N ARG A 349 22.11 0.17 10.46
CA ARG A 349 22.14 0.67 9.08
C ARG A 349 20.78 1.13 8.55
N GLY A 350 19.77 1.22 9.43
CA GLY A 350 18.42 1.62 9.03
C GLY A 350 17.62 0.50 8.33
N ILE A 351 18.16 -0.72 8.29
CA ILE A 351 17.49 -1.86 7.65
C ILE A 351 16.63 -2.58 8.67
N THR A 352 15.34 -2.69 8.38
CA THR A 352 14.38 -3.47 9.17
C THR A 352 14.40 -4.93 8.74
N THR A 353 14.25 -5.83 9.71
CA THR A 353 14.28 -7.27 9.47
C THR A 353 13.21 -7.99 10.28
N ALA A 354 13.13 -9.30 10.12
CA ALA A 354 12.35 -10.18 10.98
C ALA A 354 13.29 -10.97 11.89
N CYS A 355 12.93 -11.16 13.16
CA CYS A 355 13.66 -12.07 14.02
C CYS A 355 12.71 -12.88 14.91
N PHE A 356 13.20 -14.02 15.40
CA PHE A 356 12.49 -14.83 16.38
C PHE A 356 12.81 -14.31 17.78
N TRP A 357 11.80 -13.80 18.48
CA TRP A 357 11.94 -13.21 19.81
C TRP A 357 10.74 -13.55 20.69
N ASP A 358 10.99 -13.91 21.94
CA ASP A 358 9.96 -14.24 22.93
C ASP A 358 8.93 -15.27 22.45
N GLY A 359 9.43 -16.33 21.77
CA GLY A 359 8.60 -17.44 21.29
C GLY A 359 7.80 -17.17 19.99
N LYS A 360 7.99 -16.03 19.34
CA LYS A 360 7.28 -15.64 18.12
C LYS A 360 8.19 -14.91 17.12
N TRP A 361 7.77 -14.87 15.88
CA TRP A 361 8.40 -14.04 14.87
C TRP A 361 7.88 -12.61 14.96
N VAL A 362 8.80 -11.66 14.98
CA VAL A 362 8.48 -10.23 15.11
C VAL A 362 9.20 -9.41 14.04
N LEU A 363 8.58 -8.31 13.66
CA LEU A 363 9.25 -7.26 12.90
C LEU A 363 10.30 -6.60 13.80
N TRP A 364 11.52 -6.32 13.27
CA TRP A 364 12.63 -5.85 14.08
C TRP A 364 13.37 -4.69 13.42
N GLY A 365 13.19 -3.49 13.94
CA GLY A 365 13.84 -2.26 13.49
C GLY A 365 12.89 -1.05 13.52
N PRO A 366 13.15 -0.04 14.40
CA PRO A 366 12.29 1.14 14.54
C PRO A 366 12.75 2.33 13.69
N HIS A 367 13.84 2.18 12.92
CA HIS A 367 14.49 3.29 12.25
C HIS A 367 13.97 3.56 10.84
N THR A 368 14.18 4.79 10.38
CA THR A 368 14.04 5.14 8.96
C THR A 368 15.22 4.58 8.15
N ALA A 369 15.08 4.56 6.81
CA ALA A 369 16.17 4.15 5.92
C ALA A 369 17.37 5.12 5.95
N ALA A 370 17.17 6.37 6.38
CA ALA A 370 18.25 7.34 6.54
C ALA A 370 19.15 7.07 7.75
N PHE A 371 18.70 6.24 8.70
CA PHE A 371 19.43 6.02 9.94
C PHE A 371 20.77 5.31 9.73
N LYS A 372 21.82 5.88 10.31
CA LYS A 372 23.13 5.22 10.47
C LYS A 372 23.62 5.43 11.91
N TYR A 373 23.92 4.35 12.60
CA TYR A 373 24.43 4.41 13.98
C TYR A 373 25.72 5.26 14.04
N ASN A 374 25.80 6.18 15.01
CA ASN A 374 26.84 7.20 15.14
C ASN A 374 26.95 8.17 13.93
N GLY A 375 25.98 8.19 13.02
CA GLY A 375 25.90 9.22 12.00
C GLY A 375 25.36 10.55 12.55
N ASP A 376 25.75 11.64 11.93
CA ASP A 376 25.16 12.97 12.20
C ASP A 376 23.87 13.10 11.38
N MET A 377 22.72 13.08 12.04
CA MET A 377 21.42 13.20 11.40
C MET A 377 20.42 13.93 12.30
N ASP A 378 19.39 14.49 11.69
CA ASP A 378 18.29 15.13 12.42
C ASP A 378 17.59 14.11 13.34
N ALA A 379 17.41 14.47 14.60
CA ALA A 379 16.76 13.61 15.59
C ALA A 379 15.34 13.19 15.18
N ARG A 380 14.64 14.03 14.37
CA ARG A 380 13.32 13.73 13.83
C ARG A 380 13.34 12.54 12.87
N ALA A 381 14.44 12.36 12.12
CA ALA A 381 14.59 11.34 11.11
C ALA A 381 15.13 9.99 11.64
N ILE A 382 15.42 9.88 12.93
CA ILE A 382 15.97 8.64 13.54
C ILE A 382 14.93 7.51 13.51
N PHE A 383 13.70 7.80 13.94
CA PHE A 383 12.65 6.80 14.07
C PHE A 383 11.51 7.06 13.06
N ASP A 384 10.98 5.99 12.51
CA ASP A 384 9.83 6.03 11.61
C ASP A 384 8.61 6.72 12.24
N VAL A 385 8.34 6.44 13.50
CA VAL A 385 7.23 7.06 14.25
C VAL A 385 7.36 8.57 14.35
N ASN A 386 8.57 9.12 14.45
CA ASN A 386 8.77 10.57 14.54
C ASN A 386 8.35 11.28 13.25
N ILE A 387 8.81 10.79 12.11
CA ILE A 387 8.44 11.35 10.80
C ILE A 387 6.95 11.21 10.57
N ARG A 388 6.38 10.03 10.80
CA ARG A 388 4.96 9.75 10.59
C ARG A 388 4.05 10.56 11.52
N MET A 389 4.47 10.82 12.78
CA MET A 389 3.74 11.72 13.67
C MET A 389 3.74 13.17 13.18
N LEU A 390 4.87 13.65 12.63
CA LEU A 390 4.91 14.98 12.02
C LEU A 390 4.01 15.06 10.78
N GLU A 391 4.02 14.04 9.93
CA GLU A 391 3.13 13.92 8.77
C GLU A 391 1.65 13.90 9.20
N HIS A 392 1.32 13.11 10.22
CA HIS A 392 -0.03 13.02 10.78
C HIS A 392 -0.51 14.38 11.29
N ILE A 393 0.31 15.11 12.03
CA ILE A 393 -0.04 16.44 12.56
C ILE A 393 -0.23 17.44 11.41
N THR A 394 0.69 17.48 10.44
CA THR A 394 0.62 18.44 9.33
C THR A 394 -0.53 18.14 8.37
N ASN A 395 -0.75 16.86 8.03
CA ASN A 395 -1.87 16.46 7.18
C ASN A 395 -3.22 16.73 7.86
N SER A 396 -3.32 16.42 9.16
CA SER A 396 -4.54 16.70 9.93
C SER A 396 -4.82 18.20 10.01
N PHE A 397 -3.80 19.03 10.23
CA PHE A 397 -3.95 20.49 10.21
C PHE A 397 -4.55 20.99 8.90
N GLN A 398 -4.05 20.51 7.77
CA GLN A 398 -4.53 20.89 6.45
C GLN A 398 -5.98 20.45 6.19
N LEU A 399 -6.37 19.27 6.71
CA LEU A 399 -7.74 18.77 6.60
C LEU A 399 -8.72 19.58 7.47
N ASP A 400 -8.30 19.95 8.68
CA ASP A 400 -9.14 20.67 9.64
C ASP A 400 -9.43 22.09 9.17
N HIS A 401 -8.43 22.76 8.57
CA HIS A 401 -8.49 24.16 8.17
C HIS A 401 -8.69 24.39 6.66
N GLY A 402 -8.90 23.32 5.88
CA GLY A 402 -9.11 23.43 4.43
C GLY A 402 -10.30 24.31 4.01
N THR A 403 -11.33 24.42 4.84
CA THR A 403 -12.51 25.27 4.58
C THR A 403 -12.28 26.77 4.89
N GLU A 404 -11.17 27.10 5.53
CA GLU A 404 -10.82 28.47 5.90
C GLU A 404 -9.95 29.16 4.83
N ILE A 405 -9.49 28.40 3.83
CA ILE A 405 -8.71 28.91 2.71
C ILE A 405 -9.55 29.96 1.96
N ASP A 406 -8.92 31.11 1.62
CA ASP A 406 -9.52 32.25 0.97
C ASP A 406 -10.65 32.93 1.76
N SER A 407 -10.83 32.58 3.03
CA SER A 407 -11.76 33.26 3.93
C SER A 407 -11.10 34.43 4.63
N PRO A 408 -11.83 35.54 4.87
CA PRO A 408 -11.31 36.65 5.68
C PRO A 408 -10.98 36.17 7.10
N MET A 409 -9.76 36.43 7.56
CA MET A 409 -9.31 36.02 8.91
C MET A 409 -9.34 37.23 9.84
N THR A 410 -10.16 37.17 10.89
CA THR A 410 -10.15 38.13 11.98
C THR A 410 -9.17 37.74 13.08
N PRO A 411 -8.75 38.66 13.97
CA PRO A 411 -7.95 38.28 15.14
C PRO A 411 -8.59 37.19 16.01
N GLN A 412 -9.92 37.18 16.08
CA GLN A 412 -10.65 36.15 16.83
C GLN A 412 -10.59 34.77 16.15
N ASP A 413 -10.61 34.73 14.81
CA ASP A 413 -10.47 33.47 14.07
C ASP A 413 -9.08 32.87 14.27
N LYS A 414 -8.04 33.71 14.24
CA LYS A 414 -6.67 33.35 14.58
C LYS A 414 -6.59 32.69 15.97
N ASP A 415 -7.15 33.34 17.01
CA ASP A 415 -7.15 32.84 18.38
C ASP A 415 -7.93 31.50 18.45
N THR A 416 -8.99 31.36 17.69
CA THR A 416 -9.79 30.13 17.61
C THR A 416 -8.98 28.98 17.02
N ILE A 417 -8.27 29.19 15.91
CA ILE A 417 -7.37 28.21 15.28
C ILE A 417 -6.26 27.78 16.25
N LEU A 418 -5.58 28.77 16.86
CA LEU A 418 -4.50 28.49 17.82
C LEU A 418 -4.98 27.67 19.01
N ASN A 419 -6.15 27.99 19.56
CA ASN A 419 -6.71 27.26 20.70
C ASN A 419 -7.14 25.83 20.28
N PHE A 420 -7.72 25.67 19.09
CA PHE A 420 -8.12 24.38 18.55
C PHE A 420 -6.89 23.46 18.38
N GLU A 421 -5.86 23.94 17.69
CA GLU A 421 -4.65 23.17 17.46
C GLU A 421 -3.89 22.88 18.75
N LYS A 422 -3.83 23.83 19.69
CA LYS A 422 -3.26 23.58 21.01
C LYS A 422 -3.99 22.45 21.74
N GLN A 423 -5.32 22.47 21.77
CA GLN A 423 -6.13 21.45 22.43
C GLN A 423 -5.91 20.06 21.78
N LYS A 424 -5.76 20.01 20.45
CA LYS A 424 -5.44 18.80 19.70
C LYS A 424 -4.07 18.24 20.10
N LEU A 425 -3.03 19.10 20.12
CA LEU A 425 -1.69 18.70 20.53
C LEU A 425 -1.63 18.32 22.03
N ASP A 426 -2.37 19.00 22.90
CA ASP A 426 -2.50 18.64 24.32
C ASP A 426 -3.14 17.25 24.48
N THR A 427 -4.08 16.89 23.61
CA THR A 427 -4.69 15.54 23.57
C THR A 427 -3.65 14.49 23.16
N LEU A 428 -2.88 14.75 22.09
CA LEU A 428 -1.78 13.86 21.68
C LEU A 428 -0.70 13.70 22.77
N TYR A 429 -0.38 14.78 23.46
CA TYR A 429 0.50 14.73 24.62
C TYR A 429 -0.10 13.89 25.75
N GLY A 430 -1.39 14.04 26.03
CA GLY A 430 -2.11 13.32 27.08
C GLY A 430 -2.13 11.80 26.90
N ILE A 431 -2.18 11.32 25.66
CA ILE A 431 -2.09 9.87 25.33
C ILE A 431 -0.66 9.36 25.16
N GLY A 432 0.34 10.23 25.32
CA GLY A 432 1.76 9.87 25.22
C GLY A 432 2.29 9.84 23.76
N ALA A 433 1.53 10.33 22.80
CA ALA A 433 1.95 10.41 21.40
C ALA A 433 2.99 11.51 21.14
N LEU A 434 3.08 12.49 22.03
CA LEU A 434 4.07 13.56 22.01
C LEU A 434 4.85 13.60 23.33
N ILE A 435 6.13 13.97 23.26
CA ILE A 435 7.01 14.16 24.42
C ILE A 435 7.35 15.64 24.54
N GLY A 436 7.22 16.19 25.75
CA GLY A 436 7.42 17.61 26.01
C GLY A 436 6.12 18.42 25.85
N THR A 437 6.12 19.66 26.31
CA THR A 437 4.93 20.53 26.23
C THR A 437 4.80 21.07 24.83
N PRO A 438 3.71 20.75 24.07
CA PRO A 438 3.53 21.26 22.72
C PRO A 438 3.21 22.76 22.76
N THR A 439 3.71 23.47 21.75
CA THR A 439 3.44 24.87 21.52
C THR A 439 2.91 25.08 20.09
N VAL A 440 1.96 26.01 19.94
CA VAL A 440 1.42 26.44 18.67
C VAL A 440 1.60 27.93 18.57
N GLU A 441 2.21 28.38 17.49
CA GLU A 441 2.47 29.80 17.26
C GLU A 441 2.03 30.20 15.85
N PHE A 442 1.53 31.40 15.73
CA PHE A 442 1.19 32.00 14.45
C PHE A 442 2.36 32.81 13.92
N LEU A 443 2.85 32.49 12.74
CA LEU A 443 3.96 33.19 12.11
C LEU A 443 3.47 34.44 11.36
N GLU A 444 3.43 35.59 12.04
CA GLU A 444 2.98 36.89 11.48
C GLU A 444 3.73 37.26 10.19
N SER A 445 5.02 36.92 10.09
CA SER A 445 5.86 37.21 8.92
C SER A 445 5.43 36.49 7.63
N GLN A 446 4.61 35.44 7.75
CA GLN A 446 4.07 34.68 6.62
C GLN A 446 2.61 35.06 6.30
N ASN A 447 1.99 35.91 7.09
CA ASN A 447 0.63 36.33 6.86
C ASN A 447 0.56 37.50 5.86
N LEU A 448 0.36 37.18 4.59
CA LEU A 448 0.24 38.15 3.52
C LEU A 448 -1.10 38.94 3.55
N SER A 449 -2.12 38.43 4.25
CA SER A 449 -3.45 39.06 4.32
C SER A 449 -3.44 40.34 5.14
N LEU A 450 -2.46 40.54 6.04
CA LEU A 450 -2.31 41.75 6.83
C LEU A 450 -1.60 42.91 6.09
N ILE A 451 -1.02 42.66 4.91
CA ILE A 451 -0.31 43.70 4.13
C ILE A 451 -1.27 44.69 3.48
N HIS A 452 -2.54 44.36 3.36
CA HIS A 452 -3.55 45.22 2.70
C HIS A 452 -4.36 46.12 3.66
N ILE A 453 -4.08 46.13 4.95
CA ILE A 453 -4.84 46.86 5.96
C ILE A 453 -4.09 48.07 6.53
N SER A 454 -2.91 48.37 6.03
CA SER A 454 -2.15 49.56 6.47
C SER A 454 -2.19 50.68 5.41
N GLU A 455 -3.36 51.31 5.19
CA GLU A 455 -3.49 52.70 4.72
C GLU A 455 -4.41 53.48 5.64
#